data_cc50290260bc260e948d3f1fdab17b25
#
_entry.id   cc50290260bc260e948d3f1fdab17b25
#
_cell.length_a   1.000
_cell.length_b   1.000
_cell.length_c   1.000
_cell.angle_alpha   90.00
_cell.angle_beta   90.00
_cell.angle_gamma   90.00
#
_symmetry.space_group_name_H-M   'P 1'
#
loop_
_entity.id
_entity.type
_entity.pdbx_description
1 polymer ?
#
loop_
_entity_poly.entity_id
_entity_poly.type
_entity_poly.pdbx_seq_one_letter_code
_entity_poly.pdbx_strand_id
1 'polypeptide(L)'
;MPRGDGRLSHDLLPGEKGPQDACGVFGVWAPGEEVAKLTYFGLYALQHRGQESAGIAVSNGSQILVFKDMGLVSQVFDETSLGSLQGHIAVGHARYSTTGASVWENAQPTFRATAHGSIALGHNGNLVNTAELADLVAALPREGGRATQVAATNDTDLVTALLAGQVDEDGKPLTVEEAAPRVLPQVKGAFSLCFMDEHTLYAARDPQGIRPLVLGRLERGWVVASETAALDICGASFIREIEPGEMVAIDENGLRSTRFAEARPKGCVFEYVYLARPDTDIAGRNVYLSRVEMGRKLAAEAPADADLVIATPESGTPAAVGYAEASGIPYGSGLVKNSYVGRTFIQPSQTIRQLGIRLKLNPLKEVIRGKRLVVVDDSIVRGNTQRALVRMLREAGAKEVHIRISSPPIKWPCFFGIDFATRAELIANGLTVDEIGKSLGADSLAYISIDGMIEATTIAKPNLCRACFDGEYPMELPDPELLGKHLLESETAGGAKPDVDGVGTLTAGVGGADALRRP
;
A
#
# COMPACT_ATOMS: atom_id res chain seq x y z
N MET A 1 -13.15 -28.33 7.22
CA MET A 1 -12.58 -27.40 8.20
C MET A 1 -13.25 -26.04 7.96
N PRO A 2 -13.74 -25.33 8.96
CA PRO A 2 -14.30 -24.02 8.72
C PRO A 2 -13.19 -23.10 8.19
N ARG A 3 -13.42 -22.43 7.07
CA ARG A 3 -12.55 -21.39 6.54
C ARG A 3 -12.50 -20.28 7.58
N GLY A 4 -11.32 -19.86 8.02
CA GLY A 4 -11.16 -18.69 8.87
C GLY A 4 -11.76 -17.48 8.16
N ASP A 5 -12.45 -16.63 8.90
CA ASP A 5 -13.18 -15.45 8.38
C ASP A 5 -12.27 -14.29 7.96
N GLY A 6 -10.98 -14.50 7.80
CA GLY A 6 -9.99 -13.50 7.39
C GLY A 6 -9.80 -12.33 8.37
N ARG A 7 -10.57 -12.26 9.46
CA ARG A 7 -10.53 -11.15 10.43
C ARG A 7 -9.32 -11.12 11.35
N LEU A 8 -8.48 -12.14 11.28
CA LEU A 8 -7.34 -12.32 12.20
C LEU A 8 -6.08 -11.52 11.86
N SER A 9 -6.09 -10.69 10.82
CA SER A 9 -4.86 -10.05 10.35
C SER A 9 -4.63 -8.62 10.82
N HIS A 10 -5.65 -7.90 11.33
CA HIS A 10 -5.54 -6.45 11.54
C HIS A 10 -5.29 -5.96 12.97
N ASP A 11 -5.68 -6.71 13.99
CA ASP A 11 -5.77 -6.19 15.34
C ASP A 11 -4.72 -6.73 16.30
N LEU A 12 -3.52 -7.05 15.79
CA LEU A 12 -2.47 -7.56 16.68
C LEU A 12 -2.02 -6.56 17.73
N LEU A 13 -2.19 -5.26 17.46
CA LEU A 13 -1.91 -4.18 18.42
C LEU A 13 -2.73 -2.94 18.03
N PRO A 14 -3.84 -2.61 18.69
CA PRO A 14 -4.42 -1.28 18.58
C PRO A 14 -3.36 -0.25 18.99
N GLY A 15 -2.81 0.51 18.01
CA GLY A 15 -1.81 1.54 18.24
C GLY A 15 -0.39 1.27 17.73
N GLU A 16 -0.08 0.11 17.17
CA GLU A 16 1.26 -0.17 16.60
C GLU A 16 1.21 -0.46 15.10
N LYS A 17 0.97 0.59 14.33
CA LYS A 17 1.17 0.53 12.88
C LYS A 17 2.44 1.35 12.56
N GLY A 18 3.50 0.70 12.07
CA GLY A 18 4.59 1.36 11.35
C GLY A 18 4.05 2.02 10.07
N PRO A 19 4.92 2.58 9.20
CA PRO A 19 4.51 2.99 7.86
C PRO A 19 3.79 1.81 7.24
N GLN A 20 2.57 2.03 6.72
CA GLN A 20 1.78 0.95 6.19
C GLN A 20 1.73 1.05 4.69
N ASP A 21 1.76 -0.10 4.04
CA ASP A 21 2.04 -0.31 2.64
C ASP A 21 1.01 0.37 1.72
N ALA A 22 1.42 0.67 0.50
CA ALA A 22 0.56 1.09 -0.60
C ALA A 22 0.16 -0.15 -1.41
N CYS A 23 -1.04 -0.18 -1.98
CA CYS A 23 -1.54 -1.29 -2.80
C CYS A 23 -0.59 -1.68 -3.93
N GLY A 24 -0.69 -2.93 -4.41
CA GLY A 24 -0.02 -3.43 -5.60
C GLY A 24 -1.01 -3.70 -6.73
N VAL A 25 -0.74 -3.19 -7.93
CA VAL A 25 -1.50 -3.49 -9.15
C VAL A 25 -0.65 -4.24 -10.16
N PHE A 26 -1.28 -5.15 -10.88
CA PHE A 26 -0.68 -5.93 -11.96
C PHE A 26 -1.69 -6.12 -13.08
N GLY A 27 -1.25 -6.02 -14.33
CA GLY A 27 -2.06 -6.28 -15.50
C GLY A 27 -1.25 -7.01 -16.55
N VAL A 28 -1.88 -7.92 -17.28
CA VAL A 28 -1.25 -8.66 -18.38
C VAL A 28 -2.23 -8.83 -19.53
N TRP A 29 -1.75 -8.57 -20.74
CA TRP A 29 -2.37 -8.93 -22.01
C TRP A 29 -1.44 -9.88 -22.75
N ALA A 30 -1.79 -11.15 -22.85
CA ALA A 30 -0.92 -12.18 -23.42
C ALA A 30 -1.74 -13.34 -23.99
N PRO A 31 -2.19 -13.26 -25.24
CA PRO A 31 -2.91 -14.34 -25.89
C PRO A 31 -2.08 -15.62 -25.96
N GLY A 32 -2.68 -16.73 -25.50
CA GLY A 32 -2.05 -18.03 -25.47
C GLY A 32 -1.20 -18.36 -24.25
N GLU A 33 -1.09 -17.42 -23.30
CA GLU A 33 -0.41 -17.61 -22.02
C GLU A 33 -1.42 -17.83 -20.87
N GLU A 34 -0.97 -18.42 -19.77
CA GLU A 34 -1.77 -18.59 -18.54
C GLU A 34 -1.81 -17.26 -17.73
N VAL A 35 -2.57 -16.28 -18.21
CA VAL A 35 -2.58 -14.91 -17.65
C VAL A 35 -2.94 -14.86 -16.17
N ALA A 36 -3.81 -15.76 -15.68
CA ALA A 36 -4.14 -15.87 -14.25
C ALA A 36 -2.92 -16.25 -13.41
N LYS A 37 -2.10 -17.19 -13.85
CA LYS A 37 -0.86 -17.59 -13.16
C LYS A 37 0.21 -16.52 -13.24
N LEU A 38 0.37 -15.86 -14.38
CA LEU A 38 1.28 -14.70 -14.49
C LEU A 38 0.88 -13.61 -13.52
N THR A 39 -0.43 -13.32 -13.41
CA THR A 39 -0.96 -12.33 -12.47
C THR A 39 -0.73 -12.77 -11.02
N TYR A 40 -0.94 -14.03 -10.69
CA TYR A 40 -0.63 -14.57 -9.36
C TYR A 40 0.83 -14.34 -8.97
N PHE A 41 1.79 -14.67 -9.86
CA PHE A 41 3.22 -14.45 -9.59
C PHE A 41 3.57 -12.98 -9.50
N GLY A 42 2.99 -12.13 -10.36
CA GLY A 42 3.15 -10.68 -10.29
C GLY A 42 2.64 -10.11 -8.96
N LEU A 43 1.47 -10.53 -8.50
CA LEU A 43 0.93 -10.13 -7.19
C LEU A 43 1.74 -10.69 -6.02
N TYR A 44 2.27 -11.91 -6.16
CA TYR A 44 3.15 -12.49 -5.15
C TYR A 44 4.44 -11.67 -4.97
N ALA A 45 5.00 -11.17 -6.09
CA ALA A 45 6.12 -10.23 -6.05
C ALA A 45 5.76 -8.90 -5.36
N LEU A 46 4.49 -8.47 -5.46
CA LEU A 46 3.95 -7.23 -4.88
C LEU A 46 3.30 -7.44 -3.50
N GLN A 47 3.41 -8.64 -2.89
CA GLN A 47 2.74 -8.97 -1.62
C GLN A 47 3.13 -8.03 -0.47
N HIS A 48 4.34 -7.45 -0.49
CA HIS A 48 4.78 -6.47 0.49
C HIS A 48 3.92 -5.20 0.47
N ARG A 49 3.30 -4.84 -0.66
CA ARG A 49 2.43 -3.66 -0.82
C ARG A 49 1.04 -3.85 -0.24
N GLY A 50 0.47 -5.06 -0.30
CA GLY A 50 -0.89 -5.32 0.19
C GLY A 50 -1.02 -6.69 0.81
N GLN A 51 -1.60 -6.76 2.01
CA GLN A 51 -1.69 -8.01 2.78
C GLN A 51 -3.10 -8.28 3.34
N GLU A 52 -4.09 -7.45 2.97
CA GLU A 52 -5.45 -7.55 3.51
C GLU A 52 -6.36 -8.39 2.64
N SER A 53 -6.32 -8.16 1.35
CA SER A 53 -7.06 -8.93 0.36
C SER A 53 -6.30 -9.01 -0.95
N ALA A 54 -6.61 -10.01 -1.75
CA ALA A 54 -6.08 -10.17 -3.09
C ALA A 54 -7.21 -10.54 -4.05
N GLY A 55 -7.09 -10.12 -5.31
CA GLY A 55 -8.07 -10.43 -6.34
C GLY A 55 -7.45 -10.44 -7.73
N ILE A 56 -8.03 -11.26 -8.60
CA ILE A 56 -7.69 -11.37 -10.02
C ILE A 56 -9.00 -11.33 -10.82
N ALA A 57 -9.04 -10.48 -11.82
CA ALA A 57 -10.06 -10.48 -12.86
C ALA A 57 -9.43 -10.96 -14.17
N VAL A 58 -10.13 -11.83 -14.92
CA VAL A 58 -9.65 -12.38 -16.19
C VAL A 58 -10.72 -12.26 -17.26
N SER A 59 -10.35 -11.77 -18.44
CA SER A 59 -11.21 -11.75 -19.63
C SER A 59 -10.80 -12.82 -20.63
N ASN A 60 -11.82 -13.52 -21.17
CA ASN A 60 -11.67 -14.45 -22.28
C ASN A 60 -12.12 -13.86 -23.64
N GLY A 61 -12.42 -12.55 -23.69
CA GLY A 61 -12.91 -11.83 -24.86
C GLY A 61 -14.45 -11.80 -24.97
N SER A 62 -15.17 -12.49 -24.09
CA SER A 62 -16.65 -12.46 -24.07
C SER A 62 -17.22 -12.11 -22.70
N GLN A 63 -16.47 -12.34 -21.66
CA GLN A 63 -16.86 -12.04 -20.29
C GLN A 63 -15.63 -11.86 -19.40
N ILE A 64 -15.80 -11.13 -18.31
CA ILE A 64 -14.81 -10.98 -17.24
C ILE A 64 -15.24 -11.83 -16.05
N LEU A 65 -14.33 -12.71 -15.59
CA LEU A 65 -14.47 -13.46 -14.35
C LEU A 65 -13.61 -12.83 -13.27
N VAL A 66 -14.17 -12.62 -12.08
CA VAL A 66 -13.46 -12.03 -10.93
C VAL A 66 -13.44 -13.02 -9.79
N PHE A 67 -12.25 -13.30 -9.28
CA PHE A 67 -12.05 -14.05 -8.04
C PHE A 67 -11.23 -13.19 -7.06
N LYS A 68 -11.80 -12.91 -5.89
CA LYS A 68 -11.14 -12.11 -4.85
C LYS A 68 -11.58 -12.55 -3.46
N ASP A 69 -10.69 -12.44 -2.49
CA ASP A 69 -11.00 -12.76 -1.10
C ASP A 69 -10.06 -12.01 -0.15
N MET A 70 -10.38 -12.06 1.14
CA MET A 70 -9.55 -11.54 2.21
C MET A 70 -8.38 -12.48 2.49
N GLY A 71 -7.16 -11.96 2.58
CA GLY A 71 -5.96 -12.74 2.87
C GLY A 71 -4.79 -12.42 1.94
N LEU A 72 -3.68 -13.14 2.15
CA LEU A 72 -2.50 -13.05 1.30
C LEU A 72 -2.76 -13.72 -0.06
N VAL A 73 -2.01 -13.32 -1.09
CA VAL A 73 -2.11 -13.90 -2.44
C VAL A 73 -2.04 -15.43 -2.40
N SER A 74 -1.10 -16.00 -1.64
CA SER A 74 -0.95 -17.46 -1.49
C SER A 74 -2.04 -18.15 -0.67
N GLN A 75 -2.87 -17.40 0.05
CA GLN A 75 -4.01 -17.92 0.81
C GLN A 75 -5.31 -17.84 0.03
N VAL A 76 -5.43 -16.81 -0.82
CA VAL A 76 -6.62 -16.55 -1.62
C VAL A 76 -6.67 -17.47 -2.84
N PHE A 77 -5.52 -17.72 -3.50
CA PHE A 77 -5.46 -18.48 -4.73
C PHE A 77 -4.80 -19.85 -4.54
N ASP A 78 -5.38 -20.85 -5.19
CA ASP A 78 -4.85 -22.20 -5.37
C ASP A 78 -4.89 -22.61 -6.85
N GLU A 79 -4.35 -23.77 -7.19
CA GLU A 79 -4.35 -24.29 -8.56
C GLU A 79 -5.77 -24.43 -9.14
N THR A 80 -6.77 -24.72 -8.31
CA THR A 80 -8.16 -24.89 -8.77
C THR A 80 -8.77 -23.56 -9.15
N SER A 81 -8.63 -22.56 -8.29
CA SER A 81 -9.14 -21.20 -8.55
C SER A 81 -8.44 -20.55 -9.74
N LEU A 82 -7.09 -20.67 -9.84
CA LEU A 82 -6.33 -20.17 -11.00
C LEU A 82 -6.70 -20.90 -12.28
N GLY A 83 -6.89 -22.23 -12.22
CA GLY A 83 -7.30 -23.05 -13.36
C GLY A 83 -8.69 -22.70 -13.92
N SER A 84 -9.57 -22.12 -13.09
CA SER A 84 -10.90 -21.67 -13.52
C SER A 84 -10.90 -20.32 -14.24
N LEU A 85 -9.83 -19.52 -14.07
CA LEU A 85 -9.68 -18.18 -14.62
C LEU A 85 -8.96 -18.24 -15.98
N GLN A 86 -9.70 -18.65 -17.02
CA GLN A 86 -9.17 -18.80 -18.38
C GLN A 86 -9.40 -17.53 -19.20
N GLY A 87 -8.36 -17.06 -19.91
CA GLY A 87 -8.48 -15.88 -20.77
C GLY A 87 -7.14 -15.42 -21.32
N HIS A 88 -7.10 -14.20 -21.84
CA HIS A 88 -5.92 -13.60 -22.47
C HIS A 88 -5.59 -12.20 -21.91
N ILE A 89 -6.46 -11.66 -21.04
CA ILE A 89 -6.23 -10.42 -20.28
C ILE A 89 -6.47 -10.74 -18.81
N ALA A 90 -5.64 -10.21 -17.92
CA ALA A 90 -5.92 -10.26 -16.50
C ALA A 90 -5.49 -8.97 -15.81
N VAL A 91 -6.25 -8.58 -14.76
CA VAL A 91 -5.92 -7.49 -13.82
C VAL A 91 -5.92 -8.07 -12.42
N GLY A 92 -4.84 -7.82 -11.69
CA GLY A 92 -4.65 -8.27 -10.32
C GLY A 92 -4.44 -7.11 -9.35
N HIS A 93 -4.85 -7.33 -8.10
CA HIS A 93 -4.70 -6.37 -7.03
C HIS A 93 -4.35 -7.04 -5.70
N ALA A 94 -3.36 -6.49 -5.00
CA ALA A 94 -3.05 -6.79 -3.60
C ALA A 94 -3.37 -5.54 -2.78
N ARG A 95 -4.36 -5.64 -1.87
CA ARG A 95 -4.92 -4.48 -1.18
C ARG A 95 -4.29 -4.22 0.17
N TYR A 96 -4.03 -2.96 0.41
CA TYR A 96 -3.92 -2.34 1.72
C TYR A 96 -4.94 -1.18 1.81
N SER A 97 -5.79 -1.14 2.84
CA SER A 97 -6.89 -0.17 2.89
C SER A 97 -6.42 1.22 3.29
N THR A 98 -6.51 2.18 2.37
CA THR A 98 -6.33 3.62 2.61
C THR A 98 -7.66 4.33 2.80
N THR A 99 -8.63 4.05 1.91
CA THR A 99 -10.03 4.48 2.01
C THR A 99 -10.96 3.26 2.03
N GLY A 100 -11.97 3.28 2.91
CA GLY A 100 -12.91 2.19 3.14
C GLY A 100 -12.39 1.11 4.10
N ALA A 101 -13.31 0.39 4.74
CA ALA A 101 -13.00 -0.68 5.68
C ALA A 101 -12.29 -1.87 5.01
N SER A 102 -11.56 -2.64 5.82
CA SER A 102 -10.96 -3.89 5.37
C SER A 102 -12.01 -5.01 5.42
N VAL A 103 -12.88 -5.02 4.40
CA VAL A 103 -13.97 -5.97 4.20
C VAL A 103 -13.94 -6.49 2.77
N TRP A 104 -14.60 -7.63 2.53
CA TRP A 104 -14.60 -8.30 1.22
C TRP A 104 -15.16 -7.43 0.10
N GLU A 105 -16.17 -6.61 0.38
CA GLU A 105 -16.82 -5.71 -0.57
C GLU A 105 -15.82 -4.72 -1.16
N ASN A 106 -14.85 -4.29 -0.36
CA ASN A 106 -13.79 -3.37 -0.74
C ASN A 106 -12.56 -4.05 -1.35
N ALA A 107 -12.53 -5.39 -1.43
CA ALA A 107 -11.48 -6.10 -2.15
C ALA A 107 -11.52 -5.76 -3.64
N GLN A 108 -10.34 -5.61 -4.24
CA GLN A 108 -10.20 -5.27 -5.66
C GLN A 108 -9.65 -6.47 -6.44
N PRO A 109 -9.84 -6.53 -7.78
CA PRO A 109 -10.43 -5.50 -8.65
C PRO A 109 -11.91 -5.25 -8.36
N THR A 110 -12.33 -3.96 -8.50
CA THR A 110 -13.75 -3.61 -8.59
C THR A 110 -14.30 -4.08 -9.92
N PHE A 111 -15.62 -4.33 -9.98
CA PHE A 111 -16.27 -4.83 -11.20
C PHE A 111 -17.61 -4.12 -11.40
N ARG A 112 -17.86 -3.67 -12.63
CA ARG A 112 -19.15 -3.09 -13.02
C ARG A 112 -19.49 -3.48 -14.46
N ALA A 113 -20.81 -3.67 -14.70
CA ALA A 113 -21.33 -3.74 -16.05
C ALA A 113 -21.29 -2.36 -16.72
N THR A 114 -21.06 -2.34 -18.02
CA THR A 114 -21.17 -1.17 -18.90
C THR A 114 -22.21 -1.45 -19.98
N ALA A 115 -22.57 -0.46 -20.79
CA ALA A 115 -23.46 -0.68 -21.93
C ALA A 115 -22.82 -1.56 -23.04
N HIS A 116 -21.50 -1.69 -23.05
CA HIS A 116 -20.75 -2.43 -24.07
C HIS A 116 -20.12 -3.73 -23.55
N GLY A 117 -20.34 -4.08 -22.27
CA GLY A 117 -19.74 -5.24 -21.62
C GLY A 117 -19.54 -5.03 -20.14
N SER A 118 -18.31 -5.11 -19.69
CA SER A 118 -17.95 -4.95 -18.28
C SER A 118 -16.59 -4.24 -18.11
N ILE A 119 -16.32 -3.74 -16.93
CA ILE A 119 -15.01 -3.19 -16.53
C ILE A 119 -14.57 -3.82 -15.22
N ALA A 120 -13.29 -4.18 -15.12
CA ALA A 120 -12.63 -4.53 -13.87
C ALA A 120 -11.45 -3.59 -13.64
N LEU A 121 -11.28 -3.05 -12.41
CA LEU A 121 -10.30 -2.02 -12.09
C LEU A 121 -9.61 -2.26 -10.76
N GLY A 122 -8.28 -2.16 -10.76
CA GLY A 122 -7.41 -2.13 -9.58
C GLY A 122 -6.70 -0.77 -9.44
N HIS A 123 -6.59 -0.28 -8.22
CA HIS A 123 -6.06 1.03 -7.87
C HIS A 123 -4.96 0.95 -6.82
N ASN A 124 -3.81 1.54 -7.10
CA ASN A 124 -2.76 1.82 -6.14
C ASN A 124 -2.67 3.34 -5.93
N GLY A 125 -3.06 3.81 -4.76
CA GLY A 125 -3.08 5.23 -4.42
C GLY A 125 -4.14 5.58 -3.40
N ASN A 126 -4.57 6.84 -3.43
CA ASN A 126 -5.69 7.35 -2.64
C ASN A 126 -6.19 8.66 -3.26
N LEU A 127 -7.50 8.79 -3.41
CA LEU A 127 -8.11 9.98 -3.98
C LEU A 127 -8.48 11.00 -2.89
N VAL A 128 -8.34 12.28 -3.22
CA VAL A 128 -8.60 13.37 -2.27
C VAL A 128 -9.91 14.12 -2.56
N ASN A 129 -10.59 13.82 -3.68
CA ASN A 129 -11.84 14.46 -4.06
C ASN A 129 -13.02 13.48 -4.15
N THR A 130 -13.08 12.50 -3.26
CA THR A 130 -14.11 11.44 -3.26
C THR A 130 -15.53 11.98 -3.19
N ALA A 131 -15.78 13.08 -2.46
CA ALA A 131 -17.09 13.73 -2.41
C ALA A 131 -17.50 14.30 -3.78
N GLU A 132 -16.60 15.03 -4.46
CA GLU A 132 -16.87 15.54 -5.83
C GLU A 132 -17.15 14.38 -6.81
N LEU A 133 -16.41 13.27 -6.72
CA LEU A 133 -16.60 12.10 -7.56
C LEU A 133 -17.92 11.39 -7.25
N ALA A 134 -18.35 11.35 -5.99
CA ALA A 134 -19.65 10.79 -5.60
C ALA A 134 -20.81 11.60 -6.19
N ASP A 135 -20.72 12.94 -6.18
CA ASP A 135 -21.69 13.82 -6.83
C ASP A 135 -21.76 13.57 -8.35
N LEU A 136 -20.61 13.39 -9.00
CA LEU A 136 -20.55 13.06 -10.43
C LEU A 136 -21.18 11.69 -10.73
N VAL A 137 -20.95 10.68 -9.88
CA VAL A 137 -21.59 9.37 -10.00
C VAL A 137 -23.11 9.48 -9.83
N ALA A 138 -23.58 10.31 -8.88
CA ALA A 138 -24.99 10.53 -8.65
C ALA A 138 -25.69 11.25 -9.84
N ALA A 139 -24.94 12.04 -10.61
CA ALA A 139 -25.40 12.76 -11.78
C ALA A 139 -25.39 11.92 -13.08
N LEU A 140 -24.82 10.71 -13.07
CA LEU A 140 -24.80 9.83 -14.26
C LEU A 140 -26.22 9.51 -14.75
N PRO A 141 -26.43 9.38 -16.08
CA PRO A 141 -27.72 8.99 -16.66
C PRO A 141 -28.21 7.66 -16.08
N ARG A 142 -29.49 7.60 -15.75
CA ARG A 142 -30.13 6.40 -15.19
C ARG A 142 -30.79 5.60 -16.28
N GLU A 143 -30.28 4.42 -16.60
CA GLU A 143 -31.02 3.50 -17.48
C GLU A 143 -32.31 3.00 -16.77
N GLY A 144 -33.47 3.19 -17.42
CA GLY A 144 -34.74 2.61 -17.02
C GLY A 144 -35.32 3.07 -15.68
N GLY A 145 -34.92 4.22 -15.13
CA GLY A 145 -35.53 4.80 -13.93
C GLY A 145 -35.27 4.06 -12.61
N ARG A 146 -34.49 2.99 -12.60
CA ARG A 146 -34.01 2.32 -11.39
C ARG A 146 -32.62 2.85 -11.05
N ALA A 147 -32.52 3.59 -9.95
CA ALA A 147 -31.26 3.84 -9.30
C ALA A 147 -30.69 2.48 -8.87
N THR A 148 -29.72 1.95 -9.60
CA THR A 148 -28.77 1.02 -9.00
C THR A 148 -27.91 1.88 -8.06
N GLN A 149 -28.45 2.19 -6.88
CA GLN A 149 -27.68 2.68 -5.76
C GLN A 149 -26.79 1.52 -5.28
N VAL A 150 -25.72 1.26 -6.01
CA VAL A 150 -24.60 0.61 -5.39
C VAL A 150 -23.85 1.74 -4.69
N ALA A 151 -24.07 1.85 -3.39
CA ALA A 151 -23.34 2.77 -2.56
C ALA A 151 -21.85 2.43 -2.69
N ALA A 152 -21.08 3.32 -3.35
CA ALA A 152 -19.65 3.16 -3.43
C ALA A 152 -19.06 3.31 -2.02
N THR A 153 -18.36 2.30 -1.55
CA THR A 153 -17.78 2.27 -0.20
C THR A 153 -16.29 2.56 -0.19
N ASN A 154 -15.70 2.73 -1.39
CA ASN A 154 -14.30 3.09 -1.59
C ASN A 154 -14.12 3.98 -2.83
N ASP A 155 -12.99 4.66 -2.90
CA ASP A 155 -12.63 5.59 -3.98
C ASP A 155 -12.50 4.92 -5.35
N THR A 156 -12.00 3.69 -5.40
CA THR A 156 -11.84 2.91 -6.62
C THR A 156 -13.18 2.63 -7.30
N ASP A 157 -14.21 2.34 -6.52
CA ASP A 157 -15.55 2.04 -7.04
C ASP A 157 -16.21 3.28 -7.67
N LEU A 158 -15.92 4.48 -7.15
CA LEU A 158 -16.36 5.74 -7.77
C LEU A 158 -15.76 5.91 -9.17
N VAL A 159 -14.45 5.69 -9.31
CA VAL A 159 -13.79 5.78 -10.64
C VAL A 159 -14.35 4.73 -11.59
N THR A 160 -14.56 3.50 -11.09
CA THR A 160 -15.12 2.41 -11.90
C THR A 160 -16.54 2.75 -12.37
N ALA A 161 -17.37 3.34 -11.50
CA ALA A 161 -18.71 3.79 -11.84
C ALA A 161 -18.72 4.90 -12.89
N LEU A 162 -17.81 5.89 -12.74
CA LEU A 162 -17.69 6.98 -13.70
C LEU A 162 -17.26 6.47 -15.08
N LEU A 163 -16.29 5.56 -15.16
CA LEU A 163 -15.85 4.96 -16.42
C LEU A 163 -16.96 4.14 -17.09
N ALA A 164 -17.74 3.41 -16.28
CA ALA A 164 -18.82 2.56 -16.79
C ALA A 164 -20.05 3.33 -17.27
N GLY A 165 -20.33 4.52 -16.72
CA GLY A 165 -21.60 5.24 -16.90
C GLY A 165 -21.53 6.45 -17.84
N GLN A 166 -20.41 6.73 -18.53
CA GLN A 166 -20.29 7.89 -19.41
C GLN A 166 -21.11 7.76 -20.69
N VAL A 167 -21.68 8.88 -21.11
CA VAL A 167 -22.40 9.01 -22.38
C VAL A 167 -21.83 10.18 -23.19
N ASP A 168 -22.04 10.18 -24.51
CA ASP A 168 -21.75 11.31 -25.39
C ASP A 168 -22.82 12.41 -25.29
N GLU A 169 -22.70 13.47 -26.13
CA GLU A 169 -23.63 14.60 -26.16
C GLU A 169 -25.04 14.21 -26.60
N ASP A 170 -25.19 13.12 -27.34
CA ASP A 170 -26.46 12.56 -27.81
C ASP A 170 -27.06 11.53 -26.81
N GLY A 171 -26.39 11.30 -25.66
CA GLY A 171 -26.81 10.34 -24.65
C GLY A 171 -26.47 8.88 -24.98
N LYS A 172 -25.62 8.64 -25.97
CA LYS A 172 -25.15 7.29 -26.33
C LYS A 172 -24.02 6.87 -25.38
N PRO A 173 -24.06 5.64 -24.82
CA PRO A 173 -22.99 5.13 -23.98
C PRO A 173 -21.63 5.12 -24.68
N LEU A 174 -20.59 5.54 -23.95
CA LEU A 174 -19.21 5.50 -24.40
C LEU A 174 -18.56 4.15 -24.04
N THR A 175 -17.58 3.73 -24.85
CA THR A 175 -16.65 2.68 -24.48
C THR A 175 -15.75 3.14 -23.34
N VAL A 176 -15.07 2.20 -22.65
CA VAL A 176 -14.13 2.52 -21.57
C VAL A 176 -12.98 3.39 -22.08
N GLU A 177 -12.48 3.13 -23.30
CA GLU A 177 -11.39 3.90 -23.92
C GLU A 177 -11.81 5.35 -24.24
N GLU A 178 -13.06 5.58 -24.65
CA GLU A 178 -13.62 6.92 -24.93
C GLU A 178 -13.97 7.68 -23.63
N ALA A 179 -14.41 6.95 -22.60
CA ALA A 179 -14.77 7.52 -21.30
C ALA A 179 -13.56 8.00 -20.50
N ALA A 180 -12.44 7.26 -20.56
CA ALA A 180 -11.27 7.52 -19.73
C ALA A 180 -10.66 8.93 -19.91
N PRO A 181 -10.48 9.49 -21.12
CA PRO A 181 -9.99 10.86 -21.28
C PRO A 181 -10.92 11.94 -20.72
N ARG A 182 -12.20 11.62 -20.49
CA ARG A 182 -13.18 12.54 -19.89
C ARG A 182 -13.20 12.42 -18.37
N VAL A 183 -13.02 11.21 -17.83
CA VAL A 183 -13.10 10.90 -16.40
C VAL A 183 -11.78 11.19 -15.69
N LEU A 184 -10.65 10.69 -16.24
CA LEU A 184 -9.34 10.75 -15.55
C LEU A 184 -8.87 12.16 -15.19
N PRO A 185 -9.12 13.22 -16.01
CA PRO A 185 -8.77 14.59 -15.61
C PRO A 185 -9.55 15.13 -14.40
N GLN A 186 -10.70 14.53 -14.07
CA GLN A 186 -11.53 14.94 -12.94
C GLN A 186 -11.11 14.25 -11.62
N VAL A 187 -10.31 13.19 -11.70
CA VAL A 187 -9.81 12.43 -10.54
C VAL A 187 -8.61 13.15 -9.93
N LYS A 188 -8.71 13.53 -8.66
CA LYS A 188 -7.66 14.22 -7.91
C LYS A 188 -7.11 13.31 -6.82
N GLY A 189 -5.80 13.29 -6.66
CA GLY A 189 -5.11 12.44 -5.70
C GLY A 189 -3.98 11.65 -6.36
N ALA A 190 -3.51 10.62 -5.67
CA ALA A 190 -2.53 9.69 -6.23
C ALA A 190 -3.26 8.48 -6.80
N PHE A 191 -2.99 8.15 -8.07
CA PHE A 191 -3.51 6.93 -8.65
C PHE A 191 -2.57 6.32 -9.70
N SER A 192 -2.32 5.04 -9.53
CA SER A 192 -1.87 4.13 -10.57
C SER A 192 -2.96 3.10 -10.77
N LEU A 193 -3.68 3.21 -11.88
CA LEU A 193 -4.81 2.37 -12.23
C LEU A 193 -4.37 1.28 -13.20
N CYS A 194 -4.86 0.07 -12.99
CA CYS A 194 -4.81 -1.01 -13.96
C CYS A 194 -6.23 -1.54 -14.13
N PHE A 195 -6.77 -1.48 -15.34
CA PHE A 195 -8.16 -1.85 -15.60
C PHE A 195 -8.31 -2.50 -16.98
N MET A 196 -9.43 -3.13 -17.21
CA MET A 196 -9.72 -3.79 -18.47
C MET A 196 -11.22 -3.80 -18.78
N ASP A 197 -11.54 -3.85 -20.06
CA ASP A 197 -12.79 -4.41 -20.57
C ASP A 197 -12.56 -5.82 -21.11
N GLU A 198 -13.48 -6.37 -21.89
CA GLU A 198 -13.37 -7.72 -22.42
C GLU A 198 -12.21 -7.89 -23.40
N HIS A 199 -11.75 -6.82 -24.05
CA HIS A 199 -10.82 -6.87 -25.19
C HIS A 199 -9.50 -6.13 -24.95
N THR A 200 -9.49 -5.14 -24.06
CA THR A 200 -8.39 -4.20 -23.90
C THR A 200 -7.93 -4.11 -22.45
N LEU A 201 -6.62 -4.17 -22.24
CA LEU A 201 -5.96 -3.84 -20.99
C LEU A 201 -5.58 -2.36 -20.99
N TYR A 202 -5.93 -1.65 -19.94
CA TYR A 202 -5.61 -0.23 -19.74
C TYR A 202 -4.73 -0.05 -18.51
N ALA A 203 -3.88 0.97 -18.55
CA ALA A 203 -3.20 1.46 -17.36
C ALA A 203 -3.07 2.98 -17.42
N ALA A 204 -3.31 3.66 -16.30
CA ALA A 204 -3.26 5.11 -16.21
C ALA A 204 -2.55 5.56 -14.94
N ARG A 205 -1.78 6.64 -15.04
CA ARG A 205 -1.03 7.22 -13.93
C ARG A 205 -1.41 8.68 -13.71
N ASP A 206 -1.61 9.09 -12.46
CA ASP A 206 -1.99 10.47 -12.13
C ASP A 206 -1.00 11.52 -12.71
N PRO A 207 -1.44 12.80 -12.88
CA PRO A 207 -0.60 13.82 -13.48
C PRO A 207 0.68 14.14 -12.71
N GLN A 208 0.77 13.79 -11.43
CA GLN A 208 1.96 13.92 -10.59
C GLN A 208 2.83 12.67 -10.63
N GLY A 209 2.28 11.51 -11.05
CA GLY A 209 3.00 10.25 -11.05
C GLY A 209 3.46 9.84 -9.66
N ILE A 210 2.61 10.07 -8.64
CA ILE A 210 2.99 9.86 -7.23
C ILE A 210 3.34 8.40 -6.96
N ARG A 211 2.51 7.45 -7.44
CA ARG A 211 2.79 6.03 -7.32
C ARG A 211 3.48 5.48 -8.56
N PRO A 212 4.38 4.51 -8.41
CA PRO A 212 5.05 3.91 -9.56
C PRO A 212 4.08 3.06 -10.38
N LEU A 213 4.31 3.04 -11.69
CA LEU A 213 3.61 2.19 -12.65
C LEU A 213 4.52 1.96 -13.86
N VAL A 214 4.84 0.70 -14.14
CA VAL A 214 5.81 0.30 -15.16
C VAL A 214 5.17 -0.57 -16.23
N LEU A 215 5.71 -0.49 -17.44
CA LEU A 215 5.33 -1.26 -18.61
C LEU A 215 6.45 -2.22 -18.96
N GLY A 216 6.13 -3.50 -19.15
CA GLY A 216 7.03 -4.54 -19.56
C GLY A 216 6.53 -5.31 -20.79
N ARG A 217 7.45 -5.97 -21.49
CA ARG A 217 7.19 -6.78 -22.67
C ARG A 217 7.50 -8.24 -22.40
N LEU A 218 6.51 -9.11 -22.60
CA LEU A 218 6.68 -10.56 -22.74
C LEU A 218 6.99 -10.94 -24.18
N GLU A 219 7.40 -12.17 -24.43
CA GLU A 219 7.57 -12.68 -25.78
C GLU A 219 6.27 -12.53 -26.61
N ARG A 220 5.12 -12.81 -26.00
CA ARG A 220 3.79 -12.77 -26.65
C ARG A 220 2.80 -11.87 -25.91
N GLY A 221 3.23 -10.74 -25.37
CA GLY A 221 2.29 -9.91 -24.64
C GLY A 221 2.94 -8.74 -23.94
N TRP A 222 2.15 -8.09 -23.09
CA TRP A 222 2.52 -6.92 -22.34
C TRP A 222 2.13 -7.10 -20.87
N VAL A 223 2.93 -6.52 -20.00
CA VAL A 223 2.68 -6.48 -18.55
C VAL A 223 2.71 -5.04 -18.07
N VAL A 224 1.80 -4.72 -17.16
CA VAL A 224 1.80 -3.49 -16.39
C VAL A 224 1.91 -3.86 -14.91
N ALA A 225 2.76 -3.19 -14.15
CA ALA A 225 2.92 -3.49 -12.73
C ALA A 225 3.28 -2.24 -11.92
N SER A 226 3.05 -2.30 -10.62
CA SER A 226 3.49 -1.25 -9.70
C SER A 226 5.02 -1.16 -9.62
N GLU A 227 5.74 -2.28 -9.74
CA GLU A 227 7.20 -2.34 -9.58
C GLU A 227 7.86 -3.24 -10.64
N THR A 228 9.12 -2.92 -10.99
CA THR A 228 9.93 -3.72 -11.93
C THR A 228 10.17 -5.14 -11.42
N ALA A 229 10.26 -5.35 -10.11
CA ALA A 229 10.41 -6.68 -9.50
C ALA A 229 9.27 -7.65 -9.89
N ALA A 230 8.07 -7.14 -10.18
CA ALA A 230 6.97 -7.96 -10.67
C ALA A 230 7.13 -8.33 -12.16
N LEU A 231 7.79 -7.48 -12.96
CA LEU A 231 8.16 -7.80 -14.34
C LEU A 231 9.19 -8.93 -14.36
N ASP A 232 10.22 -8.84 -13.53
CA ASP A 232 11.31 -9.81 -13.44
C ASP A 232 10.79 -11.22 -13.12
N ILE A 233 9.89 -11.33 -12.14
CA ILE A 233 9.30 -12.62 -11.76
C ILE A 233 8.48 -13.24 -12.89
N CYS A 234 7.80 -12.40 -13.69
CA CYS A 234 7.01 -12.87 -14.83
C CYS A 234 7.85 -13.08 -16.11
N GLY A 235 9.15 -12.80 -16.07
CA GLY A 235 10.04 -12.89 -17.24
C GLY A 235 9.77 -11.81 -18.29
N ALA A 236 9.17 -10.67 -17.88
CA ALA A 236 8.93 -9.55 -18.77
C ALA A 236 10.11 -8.58 -18.77
N SER A 237 10.54 -8.15 -19.95
CA SER A 237 11.56 -7.11 -20.09
C SER A 237 10.96 -5.73 -19.81
N PHE A 238 11.59 -4.93 -18.95
CA PHE A 238 11.22 -3.54 -18.70
C PHE A 238 11.33 -2.71 -19.97
N ILE A 239 10.30 -1.94 -20.29
CA ILE A 239 10.26 -1.03 -21.44
C ILE A 239 10.42 0.40 -20.97
N ARG A 240 9.51 0.87 -20.10
CA ARG A 240 9.51 2.22 -19.51
C ARG A 240 8.52 2.32 -18.34
N GLU A 241 8.58 3.39 -17.62
CA GLU A 241 7.46 3.82 -16.78
C GLU A 241 6.31 4.35 -17.64
N ILE A 242 5.08 4.25 -17.10
CA ILE A 242 3.94 5.01 -17.61
C ILE A 242 4.10 6.44 -17.12
N GLU A 243 4.06 7.40 -18.05
CA GLU A 243 4.30 8.80 -17.77
C GLU A 243 3.18 9.40 -16.89
N PRO A 244 3.50 10.40 -16.04
CA PRO A 244 2.46 11.16 -15.35
C PRO A 244 1.45 11.77 -16.33
N GLY A 245 0.15 11.59 -16.08
CA GLY A 245 -0.94 12.05 -16.94
C GLY A 245 -1.13 11.24 -18.23
N GLU A 246 -0.55 10.03 -18.29
CA GLU A 246 -0.67 9.11 -19.42
C GLU A 246 -1.60 7.95 -19.10
N MET A 247 -2.37 7.54 -20.10
CA MET A 247 -3.06 6.26 -20.17
C MET A 247 -2.52 5.47 -21.36
N VAL A 248 -2.26 4.19 -21.16
CA VAL A 248 -1.97 3.21 -22.21
C VAL A 248 -3.15 2.25 -22.38
N ALA A 249 -3.42 1.85 -23.62
CA ALA A 249 -4.38 0.82 -23.99
C ALA A 249 -3.66 -0.26 -24.81
N ILE A 250 -3.90 -1.52 -24.50
CA ILE A 250 -3.21 -2.68 -25.07
C ILE A 250 -4.24 -3.73 -25.48
N ASP A 251 -4.28 -4.03 -26.77
CA ASP A 251 -5.14 -5.04 -27.36
C ASP A 251 -4.45 -5.75 -28.56
N GLU A 252 -5.21 -6.45 -29.39
CA GLU A 252 -4.72 -7.12 -30.60
C GLU A 252 -4.08 -6.16 -31.63
N ASN A 253 -4.45 -4.87 -31.60
CA ASN A 253 -3.89 -3.82 -32.47
C ASN A 253 -2.58 -3.24 -31.91
N GLY A 254 -2.17 -3.69 -30.72
CA GLY A 254 -0.94 -3.27 -30.05
C GLY A 254 -1.15 -2.24 -28.97
N LEU A 255 -0.05 -1.58 -28.59
CA LEU A 255 -0.03 -0.57 -27.53
C LEU A 255 -0.33 0.82 -28.11
N ARG A 256 -1.30 1.49 -27.53
CA ARG A 256 -1.64 2.91 -27.78
C ARG A 256 -1.42 3.72 -26.50
N SER A 257 -1.03 4.97 -26.66
CA SER A 257 -0.82 5.91 -25.55
C SER A 257 -1.65 7.17 -25.78
N THR A 258 -2.35 7.59 -24.72
CA THR A 258 -3.14 8.83 -24.70
C THR A 258 -2.73 9.67 -23.50
N ARG A 259 -2.39 10.95 -23.73
CA ARG A 259 -2.14 11.87 -22.64
C ARG A 259 -3.45 12.58 -22.27
N PHE A 260 -3.95 12.29 -21.08
CA PHE A 260 -5.19 12.88 -20.58
C PHE A 260 -4.96 14.15 -19.73
N ALA A 261 -3.73 14.39 -19.26
CA ALA A 261 -3.35 15.58 -18.50
C ALA A 261 -1.88 15.94 -18.70
N GLU A 262 -1.53 17.21 -18.41
CA GLU A 262 -0.15 17.68 -18.41
C GLU A 262 0.65 17.03 -17.27
N ALA A 263 1.85 16.54 -17.58
CA ALA A 263 2.73 15.92 -16.60
C ALA A 263 3.30 16.97 -15.62
N ARG A 264 3.17 16.73 -14.33
CA ARG A 264 3.71 17.54 -13.22
C ARG A 264 4.39 16.64 -12.20
N PRO A 265 5.53 16.02 -12.54
CA PRO A 265 6.15 14.96 -11.75
C PRO A 265 6.34 15.31 -10.28
N LYS A 266 5.87 14.43 -9.38
CA LYS A 266 5.99 14.50 -7.93
C LYS A 266 6.03 13.09 -7.35
N GLY A 267 6.96 12.25 -7.82
CA GLY A 267 7.12 10.87 -7.36
C GLY A 267 7.32 10.78 -5.84
N CYS A 268 6.70 9.82 -5.20
CA CYS A 268 6.79 9.64 -3.75
C CYS A 268 8.21 9.25 -3.33
N VAL A 269 8.90 10.09 -2.54
CA VAL A 269 10.24 9.78 -2.03
C VAL A 269 10.23 8.61 -1.05
N PHE A 270 9.11 8.35 -0.38
CA PHE A 270 8.97 7.26 0.58
C PHE A 270 9.02 5.86 -0.09
N GLU A 271 8.80 5.78 -1.39
CA GLU A 271 9.07 4.56 -2.18
C GLU A 271 10.55 4.15 -2.06
N TYR A 272 11.48 5.12 -2.15
CA TYR A 272 12.92 4.87 -1.96
C TYR A 272 13.26 4.56 -0.51
N VAL A 273 12.61 5.20 0.45
CA VAL A 273 12.89 5.00 1.88
C VAL A 273 12.45 3.60 2.33
N TYR A 274 11.20 3.22 1.99
CA TYR A 274 10.60 2.03 2.59
C TYR A 274 9.74 1.19 1.64
N LEU A 275 8.78 1.80 0.88
CA LEU A 275 7.67 1.06 0.27
C LEU A 275 8.10 0.08 -0.82
N ALA A 276 8.93 0.53 -1.78
CA ALA A 276 9.35 -0.31 -2.88
C ALA A 276 10.34 -1.40 -2.44
N ARG A 277 10.33 -2.53 -3.12
CA ARG A 277 11.33 -3.57 -2.91
C ARG A 277 12.73 -3.06 -3.26
N PRO A 278 13.78 -3.53 -2.58
CA PRO A 278 15.16 -3.12 -2.88
C PRO A 278 15.60 -3.41 -4.31
N ASP A 279 15.08 -4.48 -4.92
CA ASP A 279 15.37 -4.92 -6.29
C ASP A 279 14.54 -4.18 -7.36
N THR A 280 13.77 -3.16 -6.99
CA THR A 280 12.97 -2.34 -7.90
C THR A 280 13.77 -1.14 -8.39
N ASP A 281 13.54 -0.74 -9.64
CA ASP A 281 14.00 0.52 -10.22
C ASP A 281 12.82 1.50 -10.36
N ILE A 282 13.02 2.74 -9.91
CA ILE A 282 12.06 3.85 -10.03
C ILE A 282 12.78 5.05 -10.63
N ALA A 283 12.22 5.66 -11.67
CA ALA A 283 12.80 6.79 -12.41
C ALA A 283 14.27 6.52 -12.84
N GLY A 284 14.57 5.28 -13.23
CA GLY A 284 15.90 4.85 -13.64
C GLY A 284 16.90 4.74 -12.50
N ARG A 285 16.43 4.66 -11.24
CA ARG A 285 17.26 4.54 -10.04
C ARG A 285 16.89 3.29 -9.24
N ASN A 286 17.89 2.49 -8.94
CA ASN A 286 17.72 1.31 -8.12
C ASN A 286 17.48 1.70 -6.66
N VAL A 287 16.43 1.12 -6.06
CA VAL A 287 16.00 1.43 -4.68
C VAL A 287 17.05 0.98 -3.66
N TYR A 288 17.66 -0.20 -3.83
CA TYR A 288 18.72 -0.68 -2.94
C TYR A 288 19.90 0.29 -2.89
N LEU A 289 20.40 0.70 -4.06
CA LEU A 289 21.55 1.63 -4.15
C LEU A 289 21.21 3.00 -3.56
N SER A 290 19.99 3.50 -3.74
CA SER A 290 19.52 4.74 -3.11
C SER A 290 19.52 4.63 -1.58
N ARG A 291 19.09 3.50 -1.01
CA ARG A 291 19.13 3.25 0.45
C ARG A 291 20.56 3.14 0.98
N VAL A 292 21.46 2.49 0.24
CA VAL A 292 22.89 2.45 0.61
C VAL A 292 23.46 3.87 0.65
N GLU A 293 23.15 4.71 -0.35
CA GLU A 293 23.62 6.10 -0.38
C GLU A 293 23.01 6.95 0.74
N MET A 294 21.72 6.73 1.10
CA MET A 294 21.14 7.35 2.30
C MET A 294 21.93 6.99 3.56
N GLY A 295 22.38 5.74 3.69
CA GLY A 295 23.22 5.31 4.79
C GLY A 295 24.57 6.00 4.82
N ARG A 296 25.24 6.20 3.67
CA ARG A 296 26.50 6.93 3.57
C ARG A 296 26.34 8.39 3.97
N LYS A 297 25.29 9.06 3.48
CA LYS A 297 24.94 10.43 3.86
C LYS A 297 24.67 10.55 5.36
N LEU A 298 23.89 9.62 5.90
CA LEU A 298 23.56 9.57 7.33
C LEU A 298 24.83 9.42 8.20
N ALA A 299 25.83 8.63 7.78
CA ALA A 299 27.09 8.51 8.49
C ALA A 299 27.89 9.81 8.49
N ALA A 300 27.86 10.55 7.37
CA ALA A 300 28.55 11.86 7.26
C ALA A 300 27.85 12.94 8.10
N GLU A 301 26.51 12.99 8.10
CA GLU A 301 25.71 13.98 8.82
C GLU A 301 25.64 13.69 10.33
N ALA A 302 25.63 12.42 10.71
CA ALA A 302 25.40 11.97 12.08
C ALA A 302 26.36 10.82 12.49
N PRO A 303 27.66 11.09 12.58
CA PRO A 303 28.64 10.08 13.03
C PRO A 303 28.35 9.63 14.47
N ALA A 304 28.84 8.45 14.83
CA ALA A 304 28.79 7.92 16.19
C ALA A 304 30.10 7.22 16.52
N ASP A 305 30.54 7.32 17.79
CA ASP A 305 31.67 6.52 18.30
C ASP A 305 31.11 5.17 18.77
N ALA A 306 31.23 4.14 17.96
CA ALA A 306 30.67 2.83 18.20
C ALA A 306 31.56 1.68 17.70
N ASP A 307 31.26 0.47 18.14
CA ASP A 307 32.06 -0.71 17.86
C ASP A 307 31.46 -1.55 16.71
N LEU A 308 30.17 -1.37 16.43
CA LEU A 308 29.45 -2.19 15.46
C LEU A 308 28.22 -1.45 14.90
N VAL A 309 28.03 -1.53 13.59
CA VAL A 309 26.80 -1.14 12.92
C VAL A 309 25.92 -2.37 12.74
N ILE A 310 24.66 -2.28 13.15
CA ILE A 310 23.64 -3.30 12.90
C ILE A 310 22.42 -2.67 12.23
N ALA A 311 21.64 -3.48 11.51
CA ALA A 311 20.38 -3.03 10.92
C ALA A 311 19.17 -3.50 11.72
N THR A 312 18.08 -2.75 11.66
CA THR A 312 16.73 -3.31 11.86
C THR A 312 16.34 -4.05 10.58
N PRO A 313 16.35 -5.40 10.57
CA PRO A 313 16.09 -6.13 9.33
C PRO A 313 14.60 -6.12 8.97
N GLU A 314 14.26 -6.08 7.67
CA GLU A 314 15.17 -6.04 6.53
C GLU A 314 15.28 -4.63 5.94
N SER A 315 14.34 -3.73 6.24
CA SER A 315 14.23 -2.39 5.63
C SER A 315 15.45 -1.50 5.90
N GLY A 316 16.01 -1.56 7.10
CA GLY A 316 17.21 -0.80 7.47
C GLY A 316 18.52 -1.37 6.93
N THR A 317 18.53 -2.59 6.37
CA THR A 317 19.78 -3.29 6.00
C THR A 317 20.61 -2.54 4.96
N PRO A 318 20.06 -2.06 3.83
CA PRO A 318 20.88 -1.36 2.83
C PRO A 318 21.49 -0.07 3.37
N ALA A 319 20.74 0.71 4.16
CA ALA A 319 21.24 1.92 4.79
C ALA A 319 22.31 1.63 5.85
N ALA A 320 22.19 0.52 6.61
CA ALA A 320 23.19 0.10 7.56
C ALA A 320 24.53 -0.28 6.87
N VAL A 321 24.45 -0.95 5.72
CA VAL A 321 25.64 -1.25 4.89
C VAL A 321 26.31 0.05 4.47
N GLY A 322 25.57 1.02 3.91
CA GLY A 322 26.10 2.31 3.50
C GLY A 322 26.68 3.11 4.67
N TYR A 323 26.03 3.09 5.84
CA TYR A 323 26.53 3.73 7.05
C TYR A 323 27.87 3.13 7.50
N ALA A 324 27.97 1.80 7.53
CA ALA A 324 29.18 1.10 7.92
C ALA A 324 30.36 1.39 6.96
N GLU A 325 30.09 1.36 5.64
CA GLU A 325 31.10 1.68 4.62
C GLU A 325 31.66 3.10 4.79
N ALA A 326 30.78 4.09 5.01
CA ALA A 326 31.21 5.49 5.11
C ALA A 326 31.83 5.84 6.46
N SER A 327 31.38 5.23 7.57
CA SER A 327 31.89 5.48 8.91
C SER A 327 33.18 4.69 9.22
N GLY A 328 33.45 3.60 8.48
CA GLY A 328 34.54 2.66 8.79
C GLY A 328 34.25 1.75 9.99
N ILE A 329 33.06 1.83 10.60
CA ILE A 329 32.64 0.95 11.70
C ILE A 329 32.16 -0.38 11.08
N PRO A 330 32.63 -1.55 11.58
CA PRO A 330 32.23 -2.84 11.02
C PRO A 330 30.73 -3.05 11.01
N TYR A 331 30.17 -3.60 9.92
CA TYR A 331 28.81 -4.10 9.87
C TYR A 331 28.72 -5.52 10.43
N GLY A 332 27.66 -5.82 11.19
CA GLY A 332 27.37 -7.17 11.66
C GLY A 332 25.88 -7.44 11.83
N SER A 333 25.51 -8.71 11.74
CA SER A 333 24.14 -9.15 12.01
C SER A 333 23.90 -9.15 13.52
N GLY A 334 23.35 -8.07 14.07
CA GLY A 334 22.97 -8.00 15.49
C GLY A 334 21.57 -8.55 15.78
N LEU A 335 20.72 -8.62 14.78
CA LEU A 335 19.32 -9.05 14.85
C LEU A 335 19.04 -10.08 13.76
N VAL A 336 18.20 -11.07 14.09
CA VAL A 336 17.68 -12.05 13.13
C VAL A 336 16.17 -11.91 13.06
N LYS A 337 15.65 -11.76 11.84
CA LYS A 337 14.21 -11.79 11.58
C LYS A 337 13.74 -13.23 11.46
N ASN A 338 12.66 -13.56 12.16
CA ASN A 338 12.00 -14.85 11.98
C ASN A 338 11.11 -14.80 10.74
N SER A 339 11.55 -15.44 9.65
CA SER A 339 10.84 -15.48 8.36
C SER A 339 9.52 -16.28 8.39
N TYR A 340 9.34 -17.15 9.41
CA TYR A 340 8.13 -17.98 9.54
C TYR A 340 7.06 -17.38 10.44
N VAL A 341 7.34 -16.26 11.11
CA VAL A 341 6.32 -15.52 11.84
C VAL A 341 5.54 -14.70 10.82
N GLY A 342 4.55 -15.35 10.23
CA GLY A 342 3.41 -14.67 9.66
C GLY A 342 2.68 -13.87 10.75
N ARG A 343 1.63 -13.13 10.39
CA ARG A 343 0.81 -12.41 11.37
C ARG A 343 0.27 -13.39 12.42
N THR A 344 0.76 -13.28 13.64
CA THR A 344 0.43 -14.17 14.76
C THR A 344 -0.90 -13.80 15.40
N PHE A 345 -1.58 -14.83 15.95
CA PHE A 345 -2.87 -14.75 16.64
C PHE A 345 -2.97 -13.64 17.68
N ILE A 346 -4.16 -13.05 17.78
CA ILE A 346 -4.53 -12.02 18.75
C ILE A 346 -4.69 -12.66 20.13
N GLN A 347 -4.03 -12.08 21.15
CA GLN A 347 -4.45 -12.23 22.54
C GLN A 347 -4.34 -10.88 23.29
N PRO A 348 -5.26 -10.57 24.22
CA PRO A 348 -5.50 -9.20 24.68
C PRO A 348 -4.60 -8.72 25.83
N SER A 349 -3.53 -9.39 26.21
CA SER A 349 -2.71 -8.99 27.36
C SER A 349 -1.45 -8.22 26.99
N GLN A 350 -1.06 -7.26 27.85
CA GLN A 350 0.11 -6.40 27.69
C GLN A 350 1.44 -7.19 27.61
N THR A 351 1.50 -8.35 28.24
CA THR A 351 2.66 -9.27 28.24
C THR A 351 2.90 -9.85 26.85
N ILE A 352 1.85 -10.10 26.07
CA ILE A 352 1.93 -10.69 24.72
C ILE A 352 2.32 -9.64 23.68
N ARG A 353 2.03 -8.35 23.93
CA ARG A 353 2.51 -7.24 23.06
C ARG A 353 4.04 -7.17 23.05
N GLN A 354 4.69 -7.39 24.16
CA GLN A 354 6.16 -7.44 24.26
C GLN A 354 6.74 -8.70 23.60
N LEU A 355 6.00 -9.79 23.58
CA LEU A 355 6.36 -11.01 22.86
C LEU A 355 6.26 -10.86 21.35
N GLY A 356 5.38 -10.01 20.83
CA GLY A 356 5.16 -9.82 19.38
C GLY A 356 6.43 -9.33 18.65
N ILE A 357 7.19 -8.41 19.22
CA ILE A 357 8.46 -7.95 18.63
C ILE A 357 9.54 -9.02 18.77
N ARG A 358 9.61 -9.70 19.92
CA ARG A 358 10.55 -10.82 20.14
C ARG A 358 10.27 -12.02 19.25
N LEU A 359 9.02 -12.23 18.84
CA LEU A 359 8.69 -13.25 17.83
C LEU A 359 9.20 -12.90 16.45
N LYS A 360 9.24 -11.60 16.11
CA LYS A 360 9.70 -11.12 14.80
C LYS A 360 11.22 -10.95 14.72
N LEU A 361 11.83 -10.46 15.80
CA LEU A 361 13.24 -10.09 15.85
C LEU A 361 13.90 -10.72 17.07
N ASN A 362 15.02 -11.40 16.87
CA ASN A 362 15.80 -11.99 17.95
C ASN A 362 17.23 -11.43 17.95
N PRO A 363 17.75 -10.93 19.10
CA PRO A 363 19.11 -10.39 19.18
C PRO A 363 20.14 -11.51 19.24
N LEU A 364 21.21 -11.35 18.48
CA LEU A 364 22.39 -12.22 18.55
C LEU A 364 23.30 -11.75 19.69
N LYS A 365 23.07 -12.27 20.90
CA LYS A 365 23.73 -11.85 22.14
C LYS A 365 25.26 -11.88 22.07
N GLU A 366 25.82 -12.90 21.43
CA GLU A 366 27.27 -13.05 21.30
C GLU A 366 27.90 -12.00 20.36
N VAL A 367 27.11 -11.41 19.47
CA VAL A 367 27.55 -10.33 18.56
C VAL A 367 27.50 -8.98 19.25
N ILE A 368 26.49 -8.72 20.09
CA ILE A 368 26.19 -7.37 20.61
C ILE A 368 26.62 -7.14 22.07
N ARG A 369 26.87 -8.19 22.85
CA ARG A 369 27.21 -8.08 24.27
C ARG A 369 28.47 -7.22 24.48
N GLY A 370 28.35 -6.20 25.33
CA GLY A 370 29.44 -5.29 25.70
C GLY A 370 29.83 -4.27 24.63
N LYS A 371 29.14 -4.25 23.47
CA LYS A 371 29.44 -3.33 22.38
C LYS A 371 28.58 -2.07 22.40
N ARG A 372 29.14 -0.99 21.90
CA ARG A 372 28.45 0.23 21.52
C ARG A 372 27.93 0.04 20.10
N LEU A 373 26.62 0.15 19.92
CA LEU A 373 25.95 -0.17 18.66
C LEU A 373 25.48 1.09 17.94
N VAL A 374 25.68 1.16 16.63
CA VAL A 374 24.85 1.97 15.74
C VAL A 374 23.74 1.06 15.20
N VAL A 375 22.50 1.43 15.46
CA VAL A 375 21.31 0.71 14.97
C VAL A 375 20.68 1.54 13.88
N VAL A 376 20.74 1.06 12.65
CA VAL A 376 20.18 1.77 11.49
C VAL A 376 18.81 1.21 11.14
N ASP A 377 17.83 2.11 10.99
CA ASP A 377 16.47 1.80 10.52
C ASP A 377 16.01 2.80 9.46
N ASP A 378 14.93 2.48 8.76
CA ASP A 378 14.39 3.33 7.69
C ASP A 378 13.65 4.56 8.23
N SER A 379 12.76 4.40 9.21
CA SER A 379 11.87 5.47 9.67
C SER A 379 11.32 5.24 11.09
N ILE A 380 10.86 6.32 11.73
CA ILE A 380 10.11 6.26 12.99
C ILE A 380 8.77 7.00 12.82
N VAL A 381 7.66 6.30 13.07
CA VAL A 381 6.30 6.88 13.05
C VAL A 381 5.83 7.18 14.48
N ARG A 382 5.51 6.14 15.27
CA ARG A 382 5.04 6.25 16.67
C ARG A 382 6.12 5.95 17.71
N GLY A 383 7.23 5.33 17.31
CA GLY A 383 8.37 5.00 18.16
C GLY A 383 8.22 3.75 19.03
N ASN A 384 7.08 3.05 19.00
CA ASN A 384 6.85 1.89 19.87
C ASN A 384 7.80 0.72 19.54
N THR A 385 7.97 0.43 18.25
CA THR A 385 8.89 -0.61 17.76
C THR A 385 10.32 -0.31 18.18
N GLN A 386 10.76 0.94 18.00
CA GLN A 386 12.12 1.35 18.36
C GLN A 386 12.37 1.28 19.88
N ARG A 387 11.40 1.69 20.70
CA ARG A 387 11.50 1.58 22.16
C ARG A 387 11.66 0.13 22.61
N ALA A 388 10.89 -0.78 22.04
CA ALA A 388 10.99 -2.20 22.35
C ALA A 388 12.30 -2.81 21.84
N LEU A 389 12.79 -2.38 20.68
CA LEU A 389 14.06 -2.79 20.10
C LEU A 389 15.25 -2.37 20.99
N VAL A 390 15.30 -1.09 21.39
CA VAL A 390 16.36 -0.58 22.28
C VAL A 390 16.40 -1.38 23.59
N ARG A 391 15.23 -1.60 24.20
CA ARG A 391 15.14 -2.40 25.43
C ARG A 391 15.65 -3.82 25.21
N MET A 392 15.28 -4.47 24.11
CA MET A 392 15.73 -5.82 23.78
C MET A 392 17.25 -5.89 23.58
N LEU A 393 17.86 -4.88 22.93
CA LEU A 393 19.32 -4.81 22.74
C LEU A 393 20.04 -4.59 24.09
N ARG A 394 19.50 -3.75 24.97
CA ARG A 394 20.02 -3.55 26.33
C ARG A 394 19.96 -4.85 27.15
N GLU A 395 18.84 -5.57 27.12
CA GLU A 395 18.67 -6.86 27.79
C GLU A 395 19.63 -7.92 27.24
N ALA A 396 20.02 -7.82 25.96
CA ALA A 396 21.01 -8.68 25.34
C ALA A 396 22.47 -8.28 25.66
N GLY A 397 22.69 -7.19 26.39
CA GLY A 397 23.98 -6.74 26.91
C GLY A 397 24.68 -5.67 26.06
N ALA A 398 23.97 -4.94 25.19
CA ALA A 398 24.53 -3.76 24.50
C ALA A 398 24.98 -2.71 25.53
N LYS A 399 26.19 -2.16 25.36
CA LYS A 399 26.74 -1.11 26.23
C LYS A 399 26.11 0.25 25.91
N GLU A 400 26.04 0.58 24.64
CA GLU A 400 25.41 1.80 24.12
C GLU A 400 24.58 1.48 22.88
N VAL A 401 23.50 2.26 22.64
CA VAL A 401 22.61 2.11 21.49
C VAL A 401 22.38 3.48 20.87
N HIS A 402 23.01 3.71 19.72
CA HIS A 402 22.91 4.92 18.91
C HIS A 402 21.99 4.65 17.73
N ILE A 403 20.79 5.24 17.72
CA ILE A 403 19.81 5.05 16.63
C ILE A 403 20.13 6.02 15.50
N ARG A 404 20.13 5.52 14.27
CA ARG A 404 20.33 6.28 13.04
C ARG A 404 19.22 5.95 12.04
N ILE A 405 18.47 6.96 11.63
CA ILE A 405 17.29 6.80 10.78
C ILE A 405 17.57 7.36 9.39
N SER A 406 17.40 6.52 8.37
CA SER A 406 17.71 6.86 6.98
C SER A 406 16.59 7.63 6.26
N SER A 407 15.57 8.10 6.98
CA SER A 407 14.63 9.14 6.55
C SER A 407 14.68 10.35 7.47
N PRO A 408 14.19 11.53 7.04
CA PRO A 408 13.90 12.63 7.94
C PRO A 408 12.76 12.28 8.92
N PRO A 409 12.56 13.08 10.01
CA PRO A 409 11.43 12.90 10.91
C PRO A 409 10.09 13.03 10.17
N ILE A 410 9.18 12.05 10.33
CA ILE A 410 7.84 12.09 9.77
C ILE A 410 6.96 12.98 10.66
N LYS A 411 6.58 14.16 10.14
CA LYS A 411 5.84 15.19 10.88
C LYS A 411 4.41 15.42 10.39
N TRP A 412 4.09 14.93 9.18
CA TRP A 412 2.83 15.20 8.50
C TRP A 412 2.18 13.91 8.00
N PRO A 413 0.83 13.82 8.00
CA PRO A 413 0.13 12.66 7.45
C PRO A 413 0.30 12.58 5.93
N CYS A 414 0.08 11.39 5.38
CA CYS A 414 0.01 11.18 3.94
C CYS A 414 -1.44 11.04 3.48
N PHE A 415 -1.81 11.73 2.38
CA PHE A 415 -3.13 11.63 1.75
C PHE A 415 -3.09 10.92 0.39
N PHE A 416 -1.94 10.34 0.02
CA PHE A 416 -1.66 9.80 -1.30
C PHE A 416 -1.36 8.29 -1.30
N GLY A 417 -1.93 7.55 -0.35
CA GLY A 417 -1.92 6.09 -0.35
C GLY A 417 -0.93 5.44 0.63
N ILE A 418 -0.36 6.19 1.61
CA ILE A 418 0.30 5.61 2.77
C ILE A 418 -0.58 5.87 3.99
N ASP A 419 -0.94 4.81 4.72
CA ASP A 419 -1.70 4.95 5.97
C ASP A 419 -0.75 5.37 7.10
N PHE A 420 -0.36 6.65 7.11
CA PHE A 420 0.27 7.23 8.28
C PHE A 420 -0.78 7.52 9.35
N ALA A 421 -0.33 7.35 10.59
CA ALA A 421 -1.08 7.78 11.76
C ALA A 421 -1.56 9.23 11.64
N THR A 422 -2.62 9.57 12.35
CA THR A 422 -3.05 10.96 12.47
C THR A 422 -1.90 11.82 12.99
N ARG A 423 -1.89 13.10 12.68
CA ARG A 423 -0.81 14.01 13.07
C ARG A 423 -0.49 13.96 14.57
N ALA A 424 -1.50 13.74 15.41
CA ALA A 424 -1.35 13.61 16.85
C ALA A 424 -0.57 12.37 17.30
N GLU A 425 -0.56 11.32 16.49
CA GLU A 425 0.12 10.05 16.78
C GLU A 425 1.57 10.00 16.26
N LEU A 426 1.96 10.96 15.40
CA LEU A 426 3.33 11.07 14.88
C LEU A 426 4.25 11.57 15.99
N ILE A 427 5.22 10.78 16.42
CA ILE A 427 6.12 11.11 17.54
C ILE A 427 6.90 12.40 17.26
N ALA A 428 7.25 12.67 16.01
CA ALA A 428 8.01 13.84 15.59
C ALA A 428 7.14 15.11 15.40
N ASN A 429 5.82 15.01 15.60
CA ASN A 429 4.95 16.19 15.55
C ASN A 429 5.03 17.04 16.85
N GLY A 430 5.28 16.42 17.99
CA GLY A 430 5.27 17.12 19.30
C GLY A 430 6.59 17.08 20.05
N LEU A 431 7.56 16.26 19.62
CA LEU A 431 8.83 16.08 20.31
C LEU A 431 10.01 16.45 19.42
N THR A 432 11.03 17.05 20.04
CA THR A 432 12.34 17.24 19.42
C THR A 432 13.07 15.90 19.24
N VAL A 433 14.08 15.85 18.39
CA VAL A 433 14.90 14.63 18.16
C VAL A 433 15.50 14.11 19.47
N ASP A 434 16.02 15.01 20.33
CA ASP A 434 16.57 14.64 21.62
C ASP A 434 15.53 14.05 22.58
N GLU A 435 14.31 14.62 22.61
CA GLU A 435 13.21 14.11 23.42
C GLU A 435 12.74 12.74 22.91
N ILE A 436 12.67 12.56 21.58
CA ILE A 436 12.38 11.26 20.98
C ILE A 436 13.45 10.25 21.41
N GLY A 437 14.75 10.56 21.26
CA GLY A 437 15.85 9.69 21.66
C GLY A 437 15.76 9.26 23.12
N LYS A 438 15.52 10.20 24.02
CA LYS A 438 15.30 9.93 25.45
C LYS A 438 14.10 9.03 25.70
N SER A 439 12.98 9.28 25.00
CA SER A 439 11.74 8.49 25.13
C SER A 439 11.92 7.04 24.65
N LEU A 440 12.83 6.81 23.71
CA LEU A 440 13.18 5.49 23.21
C LEU A 440 14.18 4.76 24.11
N GLY A 441 14.88 5.46 25.02
CA GLY A 441 15.96 4.92 25.84
C GLY A 441 17.28 4.74 25.10
N ALA A 442 17.46 5.46 23.98
CA ALA A 442 18.68 5.47 23.18
C ALA A 442 19.73 6.42 23.80
N ASP A 443 21.03 6.12 23.60
CA ASP A 443 22.12 7.02 23.98
C ASP A 443 22.23 8.21 23.02
N SER A 444 21.90 8.03 21.75
CA SER A 444 21.70 9.11 20.78
C SER A 444 20.73 8.71 19.69
N LEU A 445 20.04 9.69 19.13
CA LEU A 445 19.17 9.55 17.95
C LEU A 445 19.54 10.62 16.93
N ALA A 446 19.66 10.24 15.68
CA ALA A 446 19.73 11.17 14.57
C ALA A 446 19.03 10.64 13.33
N TYR A 447 18.58 11.57 12.50
CA TYR A 447 17.91 11.33 11.22
C TYR A 447 18.79 11.90 10.10
N ILE A 448 18.67 11.35 8.90
CA ILE A 448 19.22 12.00 7.70
C ILE A 448 18.48 13.33 7.45
N SER A 449 19.17 14.31 6.88
CA SER A 449 18.53 15.54 6.42
C SER A 449 17.61 15.29 5.21
N ILE A 450 16.66 16.19 4.96
CA ILE A 450 15.81 16.12 3.75
C ILE A 450 16.69 16.21 2.49
N ASP A 451 17.69 17.11 2.49
CA ASP A 451 18.55 17.29 1.34
C ASP A 451 19.47 16.05 1.14
N GLY A 452 20.02 15.47 2.20
CA GLY A 452 20.80 14.23 2.12
C GLY A 452 19.99 13.05 1.57
N MET A 453 18.71 12.91 2.00
CA MET A 453 17.80 11.90 1.44
C MET A 453 17.52 12.13 -0.05
N ILE A 454 17.26 13.38 -0.47
CA ILE A 454 17.00 13.73 -1.88
C ILE A 454 18.24 13.46 -2.73
N GLU A 455 19.41 13.92 -2.30
CA GLU A 455 20.68 13.67 -3.00
C GLU A 455 20.94 12.18 -3.22
N ALA A 456 20.61 11.34 -2.23
CA ALA A 456 20.75 9.89 -2.33
C ALA A 456 19.87 9.27 -3.43
N THR A 457 18.71 9.86 -3.74
CA THR A 457 17.86 9.42 -4.86
C THR A 457 18.36 9.91 -6.21
N THR A 458 19.20 10.96 -6.24
CA THR A 458 19.65 11.67 -7.45
C THR A 458 18.52 12.29 -8.29
N ILE A 459 17.30 12.35 -7.76
CA ILE A 459 16.15 12.96 -8.42
C ILE A 459 16.04 14.42 -7.98
N ALA A 460 15.71 15.30 -8.92
CA ALA A 460 15.54 16.72 -8.62
C ALA A 460 14.45 16.95 -7.56
N LYS A 461 14.75 17.73 -6.54
CA LYS A 461 13.84 18.07 -5.41
C LYS A 461 12.41 18.48 -5.86
N PRO A 462 12.22 19.29 -6.93
CA PRO A 462 10.88 19.63 -7.41
C PRO A 462 10.07 18.45 -7.93
N ASN A 463 10.70 17.34 -8.31
CA ASN A 463 10.05 16.16 -8.89
C ASN A 463 9.69 15.10 -7.85
N LEU A 464 9.87 15.39 -6.55
CA LEU A 464 9.57 14.47 -5.45
C LEU A 464 8.44 14.99 -4.56
N CYS A 465 7.50 14.12 -4.21
CA CYS A 465 6.59 14.31 -3.09
C CYS A 465 7.31 13.95 -1.79
N ARG A 466 7.39 14.91 -0.86
CA ARG A 466 8.03 14.75 0.46
C ARG A 466 7.14 15.30 1.58
N ALA A 467 5.86 15.44 1.30
CA ALA A 467 4.88 16.08 2.18
C ALA A 467 4.86 15.49 3.60
N CYS A 468 5.11 14.18 3.75
CA CYS A 468 5.20 13.55 5.07
C CYS A 468 6.36 14.09 5.95
N PHE A 469 7.39 14.72 5.36
CA PHE A 469 8.54 15.29 6.05
C PHE A 469 8.46 16.81 6.23
N ASP A 470 8.06 17.55 5.17
CA ASP A 470 8.09 19.03 5.14
C ASP A 470 6.70 19.70 5.13
N GLY A 471 5.63 18.95 4.87
CA GLY A 471 4.26 19.48 4.80
C GLY A 471 3.91 20.13 3.46
N GLU A 472 4.82 20.07 2.46
CA GLU A 472 4.57 20.60 1.12
C GLU A 472 3.85 19.54 0.26
N TYR A 473 2.53 19.61 0.21
CA TYR A 473 1.72 18.67 -0.58
C TYR A 473 1.77 18.99 -2.08
N PRO A 474 1.80 17.97 -2.98
CA PRO A 474 1.93 18.16 -4.43
C PRO A 474 0.70 18.78 -5.11
N MET A 475 -0.41 18.90 -4.41
CA MET A 475 -1.66 19.51 -4.85
C MET A 475 -2.42 20.09 -3.66
N GLU A 476 -3.38 20.99 -3.94
CA GLU A 476 -4.30 21.47 -2.91
C GLU A 476 -5.12 20.31 -2.34
N LEU A 477 -5.21 20.27 -1.03
CA LEU A 477 -6.03 19.32 -0.31
C LEU A 477 -7.39 19.96 -0.01
N PRO A 478 -8.49 19.22 -0.09
CA PRO A 478 -9.78 19.69 0.41
C PRO A 478 -9.72 19.89 1.94
N ASP A 479 -10.81 20.42 2.49
CA ASP A 479 -10.91 20.59 3.94
C ASP A 479 -10.56 19.28 4.67
N PRO A 480 -9.75 19.30 5.73
CA PRO A 480 -9.39 18.12 6.51
C PRO A 480 -10.60 17.29 6.98
N GLU A 481 -11.76 17.90 7.18
CA GLU A 481 -13.00 17.21 7.53
C GLU A 481 -13.53 16.32 6.39
N LEU A 482 -13.13 16.61 5.15
CA LEU A 482 -13.46 15.84 3.94
C LEU A 482 -12.39 14.80 3.59
N LEU A 483 -11.38 14.60 4.44
CA LEU A 483 -10.27 13.68 4.26
C LEU A 483 -10.29 12.61 5.36
N GLY A 484 -11.21 11.65 5.28
CA GLY A 484 -11.33 10.58 6.27
C GLY A 484 -11.41 9.19 5.65
N LYS A 485 -10.74 8.20 6.26
CA LYS A 485 -10.77 6.79 5.83
C LYS A 485 -12.20 6.23 5.72
N HIS A 486 -13.12 6.72 6.55
CA HIS A 486 -14.51 6.25 6.66
C HIS A 486 -15.55 7.24 6.11
N LEU A 487 -15.12 8.26 5.35
CA LEU A 487 -16.01 9.29 4.84
C LEU A 487 -17.19 8.69 4.04
N LEU A 488 -16.90 7.79 3.12
CA LEU A 488 -17.89 7.16 2.26
C LEU A 488 -18.81 6.16 3.01
N GLU A 489 -18.38 5.66 4.16
CA GLU A 489 -19.19 4.75 4.99
C GLU A 489 -20.23 5.51 5.83
N SER A 490 -19.92 6.75 6.23
CA SER A 490 -20.83 7.59 7.03
C SER A 490 -22.01 8.13 6.22
N GLU A 491 -21.85 8.34 4.92
CA GLU A 491 -22.91 8.81 4.01
C GLU A 491 -23.89 7.69 3.63
N THR A 492 -23.42 6.44 3.56
CA THR A 492 -24.28 5.28 3.29
C THR A 492 -25.11 4.83 4.50
N ALA A 493 -24.69 5.20 5.72
CA ALA A 493 -25.40 4.95 6.97
C ALA A 493 -26.55 5.95 7.26
N GLY A 494 -26.90 6.84 6.33
CA GLY A 494 -28.01 7.82 6.42
C GLY A 494 -29.43 7.24 6.48
N GLY A 495 -29.59 5.94 6.75
CA GLY A 495 -30.83 5.26 7.07
C GLY A 495 -30.87 4.80 8.52
N ALA A 496 -31.45 5.63 9.43
CA ALA A 496 -31.72 5.38 10.84
C ALA A 496 -30.51 5.55 11.79
N LYS A 497 -30.43 6.71 12.46
CA LYS A 497 -29.73 6.84 13.74
C LYS A 497 -30.33 5.82 14.73
N PRO A 498 -29.53 5.01 15.44
CA PRO A 498 -30.05 4.29 16.59
C PRO A 498 -30.37 5.32 17.67
N ASP A 499 -31.62 5.34 18.11
CA ASP A 499 -32.07 6.06 19.30
C ASP A 499 -31.23 5.61 20.50
N VAL A 500 -30.35 6.48 20.99
CA VAL A 500 -29.60 6.29 22.24
C VAL A 500 -30.39 6.95 23.37
N ASP A 501 -31.63 6.48 23.60
CA ASP A 501 -32.38 6.73 24.82
C ASP A 501 -33.28 5.53 25.10
N GLY A 502 -32.78 4.63 25.93
CA GLY A 502 -33.55 3.44 26.34
C GLY A 502 -32.75 2.52 27.26
N VAL A 503 -32.33 3.02 28.41
CA VAL A 503 -31.95 2.15 29.53
C VAL A 503 -33.17 1.36 29.98
N GLY A 504 -33.35 0.18 29.42
CA GLY A 504 -34.32 -0.82 29.85
C GLY A 504 -33.64 -1.89 30.69
N THR A 505 -33.75 -1.80 31.98
CA THR A 505 -33.46 -2.85 32.96
C THR A 505 -34.20 -4.14 32.59
N LEU A 506 -33.49 -5.19 32.22
CA LEU A 506 -34.03 -6.55 32.15
C LEU A 506 -33.80 -7.24 33.50
N THR A 507 -34.90 -7.35 34.26
CA THR A 507 -35.03 -8.21 35.41
C THR A 507 -35.07 -9.67 35.00
N ALA A 508 -34.29 -10.50 35.68
CA ALA A 508 -34.26 -11.94 35.56
C ALA A 508 -35.61 -12.54 35.93
N GLY A 509 -36.21 -13.33 35.05
CA GLY A 509 -37.30 -14.25 35.32
C GLY A 509 -36.78 -15.69 35.31
N VAL A 510 -36.76 -16.29 36.51
CA VAL A 510 -36.51 -17.72 36.73
C VAL A 510 -37.86 -18.47 36.57
N GLY A 511 -37.84 -19.60 35.91
CA GLY A 511 -38.94 -20.60 35.89
C GLY A 511 -38.89 -21.42 34.60
N GLY A 512 -38.60 -22.66 34.71
CA GLY A 512 -39.30 -23.82 35.04
C GLY A 512 -38.91 -24.95 34.09
N ALA A 513 -38.37 -26.01 34.63
CA ALA A 513 -38.13 -27.30 33.97
C ALA A 513 -39.46 -27.99 33.62
N ASP A 514 -39.55 -28.74 32.54
CA ASP A 514 -39.82 -30.18 32.55
C ASP A 514 -40.14 -30.78 31.16
N ALA A 515 -39.60 -31.94 30.95
CA ALA A 515 -40.11 -33.14 30.26
C ALA A 515 -40.36 -33.10 28.74
N LEU A 516 -39.79 -33.94 27.93
CA LEU A 516 -40.10 -35.36 27.78
C LEU A 516 -39.26 -36.07 26.70
N ARG A 517 -38.89 -37.25 27.03
CA ARG A 517 -38.30 -38.35 26.29
C ARG A 517 -39.14 -38.84 25.07
N ARG A 518 -38.38 -39.15 24.01
CA ARG A 518 -38.32 -40.39 23.17
C ARG A 518 -39.62 -40.98 22.53
N PRO A 519 -39.44 -41.85 21.50
CA PRO A 519 -38.29 -42.67 21.14
C PRO A 519 -37.49 -42.18 19.94
#